data_35b509a461c621a13bc3fccf2b4781de
#
_entry.id   35b509a461c621a13bc3fccf2b4781de
#
_cell.length_a   1.000
_cell.length_b   1.000
_cell.length_c   1.000
_cell.angle_alpha   90.00
_cell.angle_beta   90.00
_cell.angle_gamma   90.00
#
_symmetry.space_group_name_H-M   'P 1'
#
loop_
_entity.id
_entity.type
_entity.pdbx_description
1 polymer ?
#
loop_
_entity_poly.entity_id
_entity_poly.type
_entity_poly.pdbx_seq_one_letter_code
_entity_poly.pdbx_strand_id
1 'polypeptide(L)'
;MSPVQAWAKWGTSALLAVWLLAAQGLGPSEIPETVPAPLAVNPSSVSFDTAVAAADSLPRLRSLLVSWQDELVVERYFHGARAASLANIKSASKSVISALVGIALERGLIEGIDAPLAAFFPDALRDPTDAAKQAITIEDLLSMRAGLETTSNRNYGRWVHSANWVRFALNQPLENPPGWRMTYSTGNTHLLSAILTKVSGKSTLEFAREALAQPLGIDLSPWPQDPQGIYFGGNDMVMSPRQMLAFGKLYLQRGRLNGGQIVPEAWVDTSWIPRTRSRFSNRLYGYGWWIRELAGRRVYYAWGFGGQFIFVLPELKMVAVTTSSDATGRDRRNHLGAVYDLIESHVVAPASLAMGLHVPGNDEWNSAIEEEIP
;
A
#
# COMPACT_ATOMS: atom_id res chain seq x y z
N MET A 1 -10.08 -29.95 20.19
CA MET A 1 -9.46 -28.77 20.78
C MET A 1 -9.55 -27.64 19.73
N SER A 2 -10.18 -26.52 20.06
CA SER A 2 -10.54 -25.45 19.14
C SER A 2 -9.31 -24.65 18.71
N PRO A 3 -9.23 -24.16 17.45
CA PRO A 3 -8.10 -23.39 16.90
C PRO A 3 -7.85 -22.03 17.58
N VAL A 4 -8.71 -21.58 18.46
CA VAL A 4 -8.67 -20.25 19.10
C VAL A 4 -7.54 -20.10 20.15
N GLN A 5 -6.87 -21.18 20.56
CA GLN A 5 -5.86 -21.13 21.62
C GLN A 5 -4.40 -20.95 21.17
N ALA A 6 -4.10 -20.92 19.87
CA ALA A 6 -2.73 -20.81 19.38
C ALA A 6 -2.19 -19.37 19.34
N TRP A 7 -3.03 -18.34 19.33
CA TRP A 7 -2.62 -16.94 19.15
C TRP A 7 -2.33 -16.17 20.45
N ALA A 8 -2.68 -16.75 21.61
CA ALA A 8 -2.52 -16.08 22.92
C ALA A 8 -1.10 -16.13 23.50
N LYS A 9 -0.11 -16.77 22.87
CA LYS A 9 1.22 -16.98 23.44
C LYS A 9 2.32 -16.00 23.02
N TRP A 10 2.06 -15.05 22.12
CA TRP A 10 3.09 -14.13 21.63
C TRP A 10 2.89 -12.66 22.03
N GLY A 11 1.83 -12.32 22.75
CA GLY A 11 1.40 -10.93 23.00
C GLY A 11 1.78 -10.32 24.36
N THR A 12 2.32 -11.06 25.33
CA THR A 12 2.43 -10.52 26.69
C THR A 12 3.82 -10.49 27.32
N SER A 13 4.86 -10.98 26.67
CA SER A 13 6.22 -11.04 27.28
C SER A 13 7.19 -9.96 26.80
N ALA A 14 6.90 -9.21 25.73
CA ALA A 14 7.81 -8.18 25.20
C ALA A 14 7.53 -6.75 25.72
N LEU A 15 6.36 -6.49 26.31
CA LEU A 15 5.99 -5.14 26.77
C LEU A 15 6.29 -4.86 28.25
N LEU A 16 6.70 -5.85 29.05
CA LEU A 16 7.01 -5.69 30.47
C LEU A 16 8.52 -5.54 30.77
N ALA A 17 9.41 -5.77 29.81
CA ALA A 17 10.85 -5.68 30.01
C ALA A 17 11.43 -4.27 29.77
N VAL A 18 10.72 -3.35 29.17
CA VAL A 18 11.21 -1.99 28.86
C VAL A 18 10.94 -0.99 29.99
N TRP A 19 10.07 -1.31 30.96
CA TRP A 19 9.67 -0.39 32.04
C TRP A 19 10.47 -0.50 33.35
N LEU A 20 11.44 -1.41 33.45
CA LEU A 20 12.17 -1.64 34.73
C LEU A 20 13.63 -1.17 34.73
N LEU A 21 14.15 -0.56 33.67
CA LEU A 21 15.52 -0.04 33.61
C LEU A 21 15.63 1.50 33.58
N ALA A 22 14.53 2.24 33.63
CA ALA A 22 14.51 3.71 33.59
C ALA A 22 14.24 4.39 34.96
N ALA A 23 14.33 3.67 36.07
CA ALA A 23 14.03 4.23 37.40
C ALA A 23 15.28 4.54 38.24
N GLN A 24 16.33 5.08 37.65
CA GLN A 24 17.41 5.72 38.45
C GLN A 24 17.91 6.97 37.72
N GLY A 25 17.45 8.12 38.17
CA GLY A 25 18.21 9.38 38.14
C GLY A 25 17.88 10.38 37.05
N LEU A 26 16.63 10.84 36.92
CA LEU A 26 16.33 12.15 36.36
C LEU A 26 15.41 12.90 37.32
N GLY A 27 15.77 14.15 37.63
CA GLY A 27 15.01 15.03 38.49
C GLY A 27 13.65 15.40 37.91
N PRO A 28 12.77 16.09 38.67
CA PRO A 28 11.44 16.45 38.21
C PRO A 28 11.52 17.60 37.20
N SER A 29 11.70 17.28 35.93
CA SER A 29 11.55 18.26 34.86
C SER A 29 11.04 17.59 33.59
N GLU A 30 9.88 18.09 33.17
CA GLU A 30 9.25 17.94 31.86
C GLU A 30 8.57 16.60 31.60
N ILE A 31 7.35 16.49 32.13
CA ILE A 31 6.29 15.69 31.45
C ILE A 31 6.19 16.27 30.03
N PRO A 32 6.42 15.49 28.96
CA PRO A 32 6.23 16.01 27.61
C PRO A 32 4.81 16.55 27.49
N GLU A 33 4.72 17.78 27.01
CA GLU A 33 3.46 18.46 26.76
C GLU A 33 2.52 17.51 26.04
N THR A 34 1.40 17.16 26.66
CA THR A 34 0.42 16.26 26.06
C THR A 34 -0.01 16.89 24.74
N VAL A 35 0.35 16.30 23.62
CA VAL A 35 -0.14 16.74 22.30
C VAL A 35 -1.65 16.83 22.40
N PRO A 36 -2.24 18.02 22.27
CA PRO A 36 -3.69 18.16 22.41
C PRO A 36 -4.39 17.27 21.40
N ALA A 37 -5.46 16.61 21.85
CA ALA A 37 -6.28 15.80 20.95
C ALA A 37 -6.78 16.67 19.79
N PRO A 38 -6.78 16.17 18.55
CA PRO A 38 -7.24 16.91 17.39
C PRO A 38 -8.66 17.46 17.63
N LEU A 39 -8.89 18.71 17.26
CA LEU A 39 -10.21 19.34 17.40
C LEU A 39 -11.22 18.61 16.52
N ALA A 40 -12.44 18.44 17.02
CA ALA A 40 -13.55 18.01 16.20
C ALA A 40 -13.89 19.15 15.23
N VAL A 41 -13.80 18.87 13.94
CA VAL A 41 -14.03 19.83 12.85
C VAL A 41 -15.25 19.38 12.06
N ASN A 42 -16.11 20.31 11.67
CA ASN A 42 -17.09 20.05 10.64
C ASN A 42 -16.37 20.12 9.27
N PRO A 43 -16.23 19.01 8.54
CA PRO A 43 -15.50 18.98 7.27
C PRO A 43 -16.06 19.97 6.23
N SER A 44 -17.38 20.17 6.23
CA SER A 44 -18.06 21.10 5.30
C SER A 44 -17.76 22.58 5.58
N SER A 45 -17.13 22.93 6.72
CA SER A 45 -16.72 24.31 7.02
C SER A 45 -15.36 24.69 6.39
N VAL A 46 -14.64 23.74 5.84
CA VAL A 46 -13.34 23.95 5.19
C VAL A 46 -13.50 23.92 3.68
N SER A 47 -13.11 25.01 3.02
CA SER A 47 -13.11 25.04 1.56
C SER A 47 -11.87 24.33 0.99
N PHE A 48 -12.10 23.48 0.01
CA PHE A 48 -11.07 22.84 -0.83
C PHE A 48 -11.05 23.43 -2.25
N ASP A 49 -11.58 24.63 -2.46
CA ASP A 49 -11.62 25.28 -3.79
C ASP A 49 -10.22 25.48 -4.36
N THR A 50 -9.23 25.79 -3.53
CA THR A 50 -7.83 25.89 -3.96
C THR A 50 -7.28 24.55 -4.45
N ALA A 51 -7.67 23.44 -3.81
CA ALA A 51 -7.30 22.10 -4.26
C ALA A 51 -7.93 21.78 -5.61
N VAL A 52 -9.20 22.15 -5.81
CA VAL A 52 -9.90 21.94 -7.08
C VAL A 52 -9.27 22.77 -8.19
N ALA A 53 -8.95 24.06 -7.94
CA ALA A 53 -8.30 24.93 -8.92
C ALA A 53 -6.89 24.44 -9.28
N ALA A 54 -6.09 24.05 -8.28
CA ALA A 54 -4.78 23.46 -8.50
C ALA A 54 -4.87 22.15 -9.30
N ALA A 55 -5.84 21.29 -8.97
CA ALA A 55 -6.08 20.05 -9.70
C ALA A 55 -6.46 20.27 -11.17
N ASP A 56 -7.32 21.25 -11.47
CA ASP A 56 -7.74 21.58 -12.83
C ASP A 56 -6.58 22.09 -13.68
N SER A 57 -5.61 22.75 -13.06
CA SER A 57 -4.39 23.22 -13.74
C SER A 57 -3.44 22.10 -14.17
N LEU A 58 -3.64 20.86 -13.69
CA LEU A 58 -2.79 19.72 -13.99
C LEU A 58 -3.32 18.95 -15.23
N PRO A 59 -2.75 19.10 -16.41
CA PRO A 59 -3.33 18.60 -17.67
C PRO A 59 -3.43 17.06 -17.73
N ARG A 60 -2.66 16.36 -16.90
CA ARG A 60 -2.69 14.88 -16.83
C ARG A 60 -3.66 14.34 -15.78
N LEU A 61 -4.07 15.15 -14.81
CA LEU A 61 -4.97 14.73 -13.76
C LEU A 61 -6.37 14.43 -14.34
N ARG A 62 -6.99 13.37 -13.87
CA ARG A 62 -8.31 12.93 -14.34
C ARG A 62 -9.34 12.98 -13.23
N SER A 63 -8.94 12.78 -11.99
CA SER A 63 -9.85 12.92 -10.85
C SER A 63 -9.12 13.31 -9.58
N LEU A 64 -9.83 14.01 -8.70
CA LEU A 64 -9.47 14.24 -7.31
C LEU A 64 -10.71 13.95 -6.46
N LEU A 65 -10.61 12.96 -5.58
CA LEU A 65 -11.61 12.66 -4.57
C LEU A 65 -10.97 12.77 -3.19
N VAL A 66 -11.65 13.43 -2.26
CA VAL A 66 -11.22 13.53 -0.86
C VAL A 66 -12.40 13.19 0.04
N SER A 67 -12.23 12.13 0.84
CA SER A 67 -13.10 11.85 1.98
C SER A 67 -12.38 12.29 3.25
N TRP A 68 -13.01 13.10 4.06
CA TRP A 68 -12.47 13.61 5.33
C TRP A 68 -13.52 13.50 6.42
N GLN A 69 -13.16 12.93 7.59
CA GLN A 69 -14.11 12.70 8.71
C GLN A 69 -15.40 11.99 8.23
N ASP A 70 -15.24 10.99 7.37
CA ASP A 70 -16.29 10.20 6.69
C ASP A 70 -17.14 10.93 5.64
N GLU A 71 -17.02 12.26 5.49
CA GLU A 71 -17.69 13.04 4.44
C GLU A 71 -16.88 13.07 3.15
N LEU A 72 -17.55 13.04 2.00
CA LEU A 72 -16.95 13.25 0.68
C LEU A 72 -16.90 14.75 0.38
N VAL A 73 -15.79 15.40 0.77
CA VAL A 73 -15.62 16.86 0.68
C VAL A 73 -15.16 17.34 -0.70
N VAL A 74 -14.49 16.50 -1.47
CA VAL A 74 -14.13 16.77 -2.86
C VAL A 74 -14.45 15.57 -3.73
N GLU A 75 -15.17 15.79 -4.81
CA GLU A 75 -15.33 14.85 -5.90
C GLU A 75 -15.32 15.63 -7.20
N ARG A 76 -14.20 15.60 -7.92
CA ARG A 76 -14.02 16.33 -9.18
C ARG A 76 -13.33 15.45 -10.22
N TYR A 77 -13.76 15.65 -11.45
CA TYR A 77 -13.31 14.93 -12.64
C TYR A 77 -12.87 15.95 -13.68
N PHE A 78 -11.70 15.74 -14.28
CA PHE A 78 -11.04 16.71 -15.16
C PHE A 78 -10.79 16.11 -16.53
N HIS A 79 -10.67 16.97 -17.54
CA HIS A 79 -10.23 16.62 -18.88
C HIS A 79 -11.02 15.44 -19.50
N GLY A 80 -12.34 15.47 -19.35
CA GLY A 80 -13.27 14.48 -19.92
C GLY A 80 -13.46 13.20 -19.09
N ALA A 81 -12.79 13.05 -17.95
CA ALA A 81 -13.05 11.95 -17.05
C ALA A 81 -14.42 12.08 -16.34
N ARG A 82 -14.96 10.98 -15.85
CA ARG A 82 -16.26 10.88 -15.19
C ARG A 82 -16.17 9.90 -14.01
N ALA A 83 -17.17 9.91 -13.14
CA ALA A 83 -17.24 9.02 -11.97
C ALA A 83 -17.09 7.53 -12.33
N ALA A 84 -17.65 7.12 -13.46
CA ALA A 84 -17.58 5.73 -13.94
C ALA A 84 -16.33 5.43 -14.80
N SER A 85 -15.47 6.42 -15.05
CA SER A 85 -14.25 6.20 -15.85
C SER A 85 -13.32 5.26 -15.10
N LEU A 86 -13.02 4.11 -15.67
CA LEU A 86 -12.04 3.18 -15.16
C LEU A 86 -10.62 3.71 -15.46
N ALA A 87 -9.79 3.77 -14.45
CA ALA A 87 -8.37 4.06 -14.56
C ALA A 87 -7.56 2.77 -14.40
N ASN A 88 -6.53 2.60 -15.23
CA ASN A 88 -5.51 1.60 -14.96
C ASN A 88 -4.70 2.07 -13.75
N ILE A 89 -4.92 1.44 -12.60
CA ILE A 89 -4.30 1.86 -11.33
C ILE A 89 -2.82 1.50 -11.23
N LYS A 90 -2.28 0.81 -12.25
CA LYS A 90 -0.86 0.44 -12.32
C LYS A 90 -0.41 -0.28 -11.03
N SER A 91 0.74 0.09 -10.51
CA SER A 91 1.31 -0.54 -9.31
C SER A 91 0.53 -0.31 -8.01
N ALA A 92 -0.47 0.58 -7.99
CA ALA A 92 -1.38 0.68 -6.85
C ALA A 92 -2.15 -0.63 -6.61
N SER A 93 -2.29 -1.49 -7.62
CA SER A 93 -2.81 -2.86 -7.51
C SER A 93 -2.05 -3.75 -6.50
N LYS A 94 -0.78 -3.43 -6.21
CA LYS A 94 0.02 -4.17 -5.21
C LYS A 94 -0.58 -4.11 -3.81
N SER A 95 -1.19 -2.98 -3.45
CA SER A 95 -1.88 -2.84 -2.16
C SER A 95 -3.16 -3.70 -2.12
N VAL A 96 -3.84 -3.86 -3.26
CA VAL A 96 -4.99 -4.76 -3.36
C VAL A 96 -4.56 -6.23 -3.23
N ILE A 97 -3.50 -6.64 -3.93
CA ILE A 97 -2.93 -7.99 -3.78
C ILE A 97 -2.48 -8.26 -2.35
N SER A 98 -1.85 -7.28 -1.67
CA SER A 98 -1.50 -7.40 -0.26
C SER A 98 -2.73 -7.64 0.62
N ALA A 99 -3.82 -6.91 0.42
CA ALA A 99 -5.08 -7.14 1.15
C ALA A 99 -5.60 -8.56 0.96
N LEU A 100 -5.55 -9.08 -0.28
CA LEU A 100 -5.96 -10.46 -0.58
C LEU A 100 -5.07 -11.51 0.11
N VAL A 101 -3.77 -11.26 0.24
CA VAL A 101 -2.85 -12.13 1.01
C VAL A 101 -3.26 -12.12 2.48
N GLY A 102 -3.55 -10.96 3.07
CA GLY A 102 -4.03 -10.88 4.45
C GLY A 102 -5.34 -11.63 4.68
N ILE A 103 -6.28 -11.55 3.75
CA ILE A 103 -7.53 -12.33 3.81
C ILE A 103 -7.26 -13.84 3.67
N ALA A 104 -6.32 -14.24 2.79
CA ALA A 104 -5.97 -15.64 2.61
C ALA A 104 -5.30 -16.25 3.86
N LEU A 105 -4.46 -15.47 4.55
CA LEU A 105 -3.88 -15.85 5.84
C LEU A 105 -4.96 -16.04 6.91
N GLU A 106 -5.89 -15.09 7.04
CA GLU A 106 -6.98 -15.16 8.02
C GLU A 106 -7.91 -16.37 7.76
N ARG A 107 -8.12 -16.71 6.49
CA ARG A 107 -8.91 -17.88 6.10
C ARG A 107 -8.15 -19.22 6.25
N GLY A 108 -6.88 -19.19 6.68
CA GLY A 108 -6.03 -20.37 6.79
C GLY A 108 -5.66 -21.02 5.46
N LEU A 109 -5.78 -20.29 4.34
CA LEU A 109 -5.35 -20.74 3.01
C LEU A 109 -3.84 -20.70 2.84
N ILE A 110 -3.18 -19.84 3.61
CA ILE A 110 -1.74 -19.70 3.73
C ILE A 110 -1.40 -19.91 5.20
N GLU A 111 -0.42 -20.77 5.50
CA GLU A 111 -0.07 -21.15 6.88
C GLU A 111 0.55 -19.99 7.66
N GLY A 112 1.39 -19.20 7.01
CA GLY A 112 2.08 -18.05 7.62
C GLY A 112 2.73 -17.16 6.60
N ILE A 113 3.11 -15.96 7.04
CA ILE A 113 3.81 -14.98 6.20
C ILE A 113 5.26 -15.39 5.91
N ASP A 114 5.81 -16.25 6.74
CA ASP A 114 7.12 -16.89 6.64
C ASP A 114 7.13 -18.14 5.75
N ALA A 115 5.98 -18.53 5.19
CA ALA A 115 5.88 -19.68 4.30
C ALA A 115 6.82 -19.51 3.09
N PRO A 116 7.71 -20.49 2.84
CA PRO A 116 8.71 -20.38 1.80
C PRO A 116 8.14 -20.62 0.40
N LEU A 117 8.71 -19.97 -0.62
CA LEU A 117 8.27 -20.14 -2.02
C LEU A 117 8.34 -21.59 -2.50
N ALA A 118 9.27 -22.39 -1.98
CA ALA A 118 9.38 -23.80 -2.32
C ALA A 118 8.10 -24.60 -2.01
N ALA A 119 7.32 -24.19 -1.00
CA ALA A 119 6.02 -24.80 -0.69
C ALA A 119 4.99 -24.58 -1.80
N PHE A 120 5.06 -23.46 -2.49
CA PHE A 120 4.12 -23.08 -3.54
C PHE A 120 4.59 -23.47 -4.95
N PHE A 121 5.92 -23.49 -5.19
CA PHE A 121 6.52 -23.73 -6.49
C PHE A 121 7.61 -24.84 -6.48
N PRO A 122 7.29 -26.05 -5.93
CA PRO A 122 8.30 -27.08 -5.74
C PRO A 122 8.99 -27.52 -7.05
N ASP A 123 8.24 -27.55 -8.16
CA ASP A 123 8.79 -27.93 -9.47
C ASP A 123 9.74 -26.88 -10.07
N ALA A 124 9.48 -25.61 -9.80
CA ALA A 124 10.33 -24.52 -10.31
C ALA A 124 11.58 -24.29 -9.44
N LEU A 125 11.52 -24.68 -8.17
CA LEU A 125 12.57 -24.47 -7.15
C LEU A 125 13.12 -25.80 -6.62
N ARG A 126 13.21 -26.84 -7.48
CA ARG A 126 13.68 -28.17 -7.09
C ARG A 126 15.19 -28.31 -6.98
N ASP A 127 15.96 -27.39 -7.61
CA ASP A 127 17.41 -27.47 -7.61
C ASP A 127 17.97 -27.18 -6.20
N PRO A 128 18.67 -28.12 -5.57
CA PRO A 128 19.22 -27.92 -4.24
C PRO A 128 20.29 -26.82 -4.19
N THR A 129 20.88 -26.44 -5.32
CA THR A 129 21.83 -25.32 -5.40
C THR A 129 21.13 -23.96 -5.25
N ASP A 130 19.81 -23.90 -5.43
CA ASP A 130 18.97 -22.70 -5.27
C ASP A 130 18.36 -22.56 -3.85
N ALA A 131 19.01 -23.13 -2.82
CA ALA A 131 18.50 -23.13 -1.44
C ALA A 131 18.07 -21.75 -0.95
N ALA A 132 18.80 -20.69 -1.30
CA ALA A 132 18.43 -19.32 -0.94
C ALA A 132 17.15 -18.85 -1.62
N LYS A 133 16.88 -19.25 -2.86
CA LYS A 133 15.62 -18.95 -3.55
C LYS A 133 14.44 -19.76 -2.98
N GLN A 134 14.72 -21.01 -2.59
CA GLN A 134 13.71 -21.86 -1.95
C GLN A 134 13.20 -21.25 -0.63
N ALA A 135 14.09 -20.57 0.10
CA ALA A 135 13.84 -19.95 1.39
C ALA A 135 13.16 -18.55 1.29
N ILE A 136 13.03 -17.96 0.10
CA ILE A 136 12.29 -16.69 -0.07
C ILE A 136 10.88 -16.88 0.48
N THR A 137 10.41 -15.95 1.30
CA THR A 137 9.11 -16.03 1.97
C THR A 137 8.04 -15.15 1.32
N ILE A 138 6.78 -15.34 1.71
CA ILE A 138 5.69 -14.43 1.35
C ILE A 138 5.99 -13.01 1.87
N GLU A 139 6.57 -12.87 3.06
CA GLU A 139 6.99 -11.57 3.60
C GLU A 139 7.99 -10.87 2.68
N ASP A 140 8.97 -11.61 2.17
CA ASP A 140 9.98 -11.07 1.26
C ASP A 140 9.37 -10.56 -0.05
N LEU A 141 8.35 -11.25 -0.56
CA LEU A 141 7.61 -10.79 -1.73
C LEU A 141 6.81 -9.52 -1.45
N LEU A 142 6.05 -9.49 -0.34
CA LEU A 142 5.21 -8.37 0.07
C LEU A 142 6.02 -7.11 0.33
N SER A 143 7.18 -7.25 0.96
CA SER A 143 8.08 -6.16 1.32
C SER A 143 9.08 -5.78 0.23
N MET A 144 9.04 -6.43 -0.94
CA MET A 144 10.00 -6.23 -2.04
C MET A 144 11.45 -6.61 -1.68
N ARG A 145 11.65 -7.56 -0.77
CA ARG A 145 12.94 -8.03 -0.28
C ARG A 145 13.29 -9.45 -0.74
N ALA A 146 12.67 -9.95 -1.78
CA ALA A 146 12.96 -11.30 -2.32
C ALA A 146 14.41 -11.51 -2.76
N GLY A 147 15.17 -10.44 -2.96
CA GLY A 147 16.57 -10.50 -3.39
C GLY A 147 16.75 -10.81 -4.87
N LEU A 148 15.73 -11.22 -5.58
CA LEU A 148 15.76 -11.52 -7.02
C LEU A 148 15.97 -10.24 -7.85
N GLU A 149 16.68 -10.36 -8.98
CA GLU A 149 16.76 -9.29 -9.97
C GLU A 149 15.36 -8.84 -10.38
N THR A 150 15.17 -7.51 -10.46
CA THR A 150 13.85 -6.93 -10.74
C THR A 150 13.30 -7.36 -12.10
N THR A 151 12.02 -7.70 -12.15
CA THR A 151 11.24 -7.82 -13.39
C THR A 151 10.58 -6.50 -13.80
N SER A 152 10.84 -5.40 -13.08
CA SER A 152 10.36 -4.07 -13.43
C SER A 152 11.37 -3.31 -14.30
N ASN A 153 11.02 -2.10 -14.74
CA ASN A 153 11.89 -1.20 -15.48
C ASN A 153 12.56 -1.88 -16.70
N ARG A 154 13.88 -2.04 -16.69
CA ARG A 154 14.67 -2.58 -17.82
C ARG A 154 14.27 -4.00 -18.24
N ASN A 155 13.81 -4.82 -17.29
CA ASN A 155 13.44 -6.21 -17.54
C ASN A 155 11.94 -6.39 -17.82
N TYR A 156 11.12 -5.35 -17.65
CA TYR A 156 9.67 -5.47 -17.76
C TYR A 156 9.22 -6.04 -19.11
N GLY A 157 9.73 -5.49 -20.20
CA GLY A 157 9.39 -5.95 -21.55
C GLY A 157 9.76 -7.43 -21.78
N ARG A 158 10.95 -7.85 -21.35
CA ARG A 158 11.39 -9.25 -21.46
C ARG A 158 10.49 -10.18 -20.66
N TRP A 159 10.11 -9.77 -19.47
CA TRP A 159 9.26 -10.53 -18.58
C TRP A 159 7.86 -10.73 -19.16
N VAL A 160 7.16 -9.65 -19.53
CA VAL A 160 5.78 -9.73 -20.03
C VAL A 160 5.64 -10.36 -21.42
N HIS A 161 6.74 -10.48 -22.18
CA HIS A 161 6.79 -11.24 -23.45
C HIS A 161 7.26 -12.68 -23.25
N SER A 162 7.62 -13.09 -22.03
CA SER A 162 8.02 -14.47 -21.78
C SER A 162 6.82 -15.43 -21.81
N ALA A 163 7.07 -16.69 -22.13
CA ALA A 163 6.02 -17.72 -22.20
C ALA A 163 5.45 -18.10 -20.83
N ASN A 164 6.13 -17.76 -19.72
CA ASN A 164 5.68 -18.05 -18.36
C ASN A 164 6.26 -17.03 -17.38
N TRP A 165 5.39 -16.14 -16.90
CA TRP A 165 5.81 -15.02 -16.06
C TRP A 165 6.27 -15.46 -14.67
N VAL A 166 5.62 -16.46 -14.10
CA VAL A 166 6.01 -17.04 -12.80
C VAL A 166 7.41 -17.62 -12.88
N ARG A 167 7.64 -18.50 -13.87
CA ARG A 167 8.95 -19.13 -14.05
C ARG A 167 10.04 -18.11 -14.37
N PHE A 168 9.73 -17.10 -15.17
CA PHE A 168 10.66 -16.02 -15.47
C PHE A 168 11.08 -15.29 -14.20
N ALA A 169 10.12 -14.92 -13.33
CA ALA A 169 10.40 -14.22 -12.08
C ALA A 169 11.24 -15.08 -11.12
N LEU A 170 10.90 -16.35 -10.94
CA LEU A 170 11.65 -17.29 -10.07
C LEU A 170 13.07 -17.58 -10.60
N ASN A 171 13.27 -17.56 -11.91
CA ASN A 171 14.57 -17.81 -12.54
C ASN A 171 15.51 -16.59 -12.52
N GLN A 172 15.05 -15.43 -12.05
CA GLN A 172 15.96 -14.28 -11.94
C GLN A 172 17.11 -14.59 -10.97
N PRO A 173 18.35 -14.12 -11.24
CA PRO A 173 19.44 -14.28 -10.30
C PRO A 173 19.18 -13.55 -9.01
N LEU A 174 19.76 -14.02 -7.91
CA LEU A 174 19.79 -13.29 -6.65
C LEU A 174 20.82 -12.16 -6.74
N GLU A 175 20.39 -10.92 -6.58
CA GLU A 175 21.26 -9.75 -6.44
C GLU A 175 21.60 -9.48 -4.96
N ASN A 176 20.76 -9.99 -4.04
CA ASN A 176 20.91 -9.80 -2.60
C ASN A 176 20.38 -11.03 -1.87
N PRO A 177 20.80 -11.28 -0.62
CA PRO A 177 20.13 -12.23 0.25
C PRO A 177 18.64 -11.89 0.41
N PRO A 178 17.73 -12.88 0.39
CA PRO A 178 16.33 -12.67 0.76
C PRO A 178 16.20 -11.98 2.13
N GLY A 179 15.21 -11.14 2.31
CA GLY A 179 14.96 -10.40 3.53
C GLY A 179 15.84 -9.17 3.75
N TRP A 180 16.89 -8.94 2.94
CA TRP A 180 17.85 -7.88 3.24
C TRP A 180 17.37 -6.48 2.81
N ARG A 181 17.42 -6.17 1.52
CA ARG A 181 17.11 -4.82 1.02
C ARG A 181 16.07 -4.81 -0.09
N MET A 182 15.48 -3.65 -0.32
CA MET A 182 14.49 -3.47 -1.36
C MET A 182 15.07 -3.64 -2.76
N THR A 183 14.50 -4.58 -3.51
CA THR A 183 14.57 -4.64 -4.97
C THR A 183 13.14 -4.60 -5.49
N TYR A 184 12.65 -3.40 -5.84
CA TYR A 184 11.27 -3.22 -6.29
C TYR A 184 11.02 -4.02 -7.57
N SER A 185 10.12 -5.01 -7.48
CA SER A 185 9.84 -5.94 -8.57
C SER A 185 8.34 -6.25 -8.67
N THR A 186 7.77 -6.01 -9.85
CA THR A 186 6.36 -6.36 -10.10
C THR A 186 6.15 -7.88 -10.13
N GLY A 187 7.20 -8.65 -10.47
CA GLY A 187 7.18 -10.11 -10.38
C GLY A 187 6.92 -10.64 -8.97
N ASN A 188 7.40 -9.95 -7.92
CA ASN A 188 7.12 -10.36 -6.56
C ASN A 188 5.62 -10.44 -6.29
N THR A 189 4.88 -9.40 -6.67
CA THR A 189 3.42 -9.38 -6.48
C THR A 189 2.68 -10.26 -7.49
N HIS A 190 3.27 -10.52 -8.66
CA HIS A 190 2.71 -11.53 -9.57
C HIS A 190 2.86 -12.95 -9.00
N LEU A 191 3.98 -13.27 -8.33
CA LEU A 191 4.14 -14.52 -7.58
C LEU A 191 3.08 -14.64 -6.46
N LEU A 192 2.75 -13.55 -5.76
CA LEU A 192 1.65 -13.56 -4.78
C LEU A 192 0.30 -13.84 -5.44
N SER A 193 0.02 -13.28 -6.63
CA SER A 193 -1.19 -13.59 -7.39
C SER A 193 -1.26 -15.08 -7.79
N ALA A 194 -0.15 -15.66 -8.21
CA ALA A 194 -0.04 -17.08 -8.51
C ALA A 194 -0.27 -17.95 -7.27
N ILE A 195 0.28 -17.56 -6.13
CA ILE A 195 0.05 -18.24 -4.84
C ILE A 195 -1.42 -18.18 -4.47
N LEU A 196 -2.05 -16.99 -4.52
CA LEU A 196 -3.48 -16.82 -4.24
C LEU A 196 -4.34 -17.72 -5.13
N THR A 197 -4.06 -17.78 -6.44
CA THR A 197 -4.76 -18.66 -7.37
C THR A 197 -4.62 -20.13 -6.93
N LYS A 198 -3.41 -20.55 -6.56
CA LYS A 198 -3.13 -21.93 -6.16
C LYS A 198 -3.82 -22.33 -4.86
N VAL A 199 -3.72 -21.49 -3.81
CA VAL A 199 -4.24 -21.83 -2.48
C VAL A 199 -5.76 -21.66 -2.37
N SER A 200 -6.36 -20.77 -3.15
CA SER A 200 -7.81 -20.57 -3.15
C SER A 200 -8.55 -21.52 -4.08
N GLY A 201 -7.87 -22.13 -5.05
CA GLY A 201 -8.49 -22.89 -6.13
C GLY A 201 -9.33 -22.05 -7.10
N LYS A 202 -9.20 -20.71 -7.04
CA LYS A 202 -9.93 -19.72 -7.84
C LYS A 202 -8.94 -18.83 -8.58
N SER A 203 -9.35 -18.23 -9.69
CA SER A 203 -8.55 -17.14 -10.25
C SER A 203 -8.42 -16.00 -9.24
N THR A 204 -7.35 -15.21 -9.33
CA THR A 204 -7.16 -14.04 -8.46
C THR A 204 -8.34 -13.07 -8.53
N LEU A 205 -8.97 -12.90 -9.71
CA LEU A 205 -10.16 -12.07 -9.88
C LEU A 205 -11.37 -12.64 -9.12
N GLU A 206 -11.65 -13.94 -9.24
CA GLU A 206 -12.75 -14.57 -8.52
C GLU A 206 -12.56 -14.49 -7.02
N PHE A 207 -11.35 -14.76 -6.54
CA PHE A 207 -11.02 -14.61 -5.13
C PHE A 207 -11.14 -13.14 -4.66
N ALA A 208 -10.65 -12.18 -5.45
CA ALA A 208 -10.77 -10.76 -5.15
C ALA A 208 -12.24 -10.28 -5.12
N ARG A 209 -13.07 -10.78 -6.05
CA ARG A 209 -14.51 -10.45 -6.08
C ARG A 209 -15.21 -10.98 -4.84
N GLU A 210 -15.01 -12.24 -4.50
CA GLU A 210 -15.67 -12.86 -3.35
C GLU A 210 -15.18 -12.28 -2.02
N ALA A 211 -13.86 -12.20 -1.85
CA ALA A 211 -13.25 -11.93 -0.55
C ALA A 211 -13.16 -10.43 -0.21
N LEU A 212 -13.14 -9.57 -1.23
CA LEU A 212 -12.92 -8.14 -1.05
C LEU A 212 -14.02 -7.29 -1.72
N ALA A 213 -14.25 -7.49 -3.01
CA ALA A 213 -15.05 -6.55 -3.79
C ALA A 213 -16.54 -6.60 -3.42
N GLN A 214 -17.14 -7.79 -3.36
CA GLN A 214 -18.55 -7.96 -3.00
C GLN A 214 -18.85 -7.44 -1.58
N PRO A 215 -18.06 -7.79 -0.53
CA PRO A 215 -18.24 -7.21 0.79
C PRO A 215 -18.07 -5.69 0.81
N LEU A 216 -17.20 -5.14 -0.04
CA LEU A 216 -16.95 -3.69 -0.16
C LEU A 216 -18.01 -2.97 -1.01
N GLY A 217 -18.90 -3.71 -1.65
CA GLY A 217 -19.95 -3.15 -2.52
C GLY A 217 -19.42 -2.58 -3.84
N ILE A 218 -18.29 -3.10 -4.33
CA ILE A 218 -17.70 -2.69 -5.61
C ILE A 218 -17.65 -3.85 -6.59
N ASP A 219 -17.62 -3.56 -7.88
CA ASP A 219 -17.42 -4.55 -8.94
C ASP A 219 -16.02 -4.39 -9.56
N LEU A 220 -15.22 -5.45 -9.51
CA LEU A 220 -13.90 -5.47 -10.14
C LEU A 220 -14.01 -6.04 -11.56
N SER A 221 -13.65 -5.21 -12.53
CA SER A 221 -13.53 -5.64 -13.93
C SER A 221 -12.33 -6.59 -14.10
N PRO A 222 -12.38 -7.51 -15.08
CA PRO A 222 -11.20 -8.28 -15.46
C PRO A 222 -10.05 -7.38 -15.89
N TRP A 223 -8.81 -7.80 -15.57
CA TRP A 223 -7.58 -7.15 -16.01
C TRP A 223 -6.65 -8.18 -16.69
N PRO A 224 -5.53 -7.77 -17.31
CA PRO A 224 -4.67 -8.70 -18.04
C PRO A 224 -4.20 -9.89 -17.22
N GLN A 225 -4.06 -11.02 -17.90
CA GLN A 225 -3.51 -12.28 -17.38
C GLN A 225 -2.17 -12.60 -18.05
N ASP A 226 -1.38 -13.43 -17.38
CA ASP A 226 -0.21 -14.04 -17.96
C ASP A 226 -0.60 -15.18 -18.93
N PRO A 227 0.36 -15.76 -19.68
CA PRO A 227 0.07 -16.88 -20.57
C PRO A 227 -0.47 -18.16 -19.89
N GLN A 228 -0.42 -18.25 -18.57
CA GLN A 228 -0.97 -19.36 -17.78
C GLN A 228 -2.36 -19.05 -17.23
N GLY A 229 -2.93 -17.88 -17.52
CA GLY A 229 -4.24 -17.45 -17.04
C GLY A 229 -4.22 -16.85 -15.63
N ILE A 230 -3.04 -16.55 -15.07
CA ILE A 230 -2.91 -15.90 -13.77
C ILE A 230 -3.08 -14.38 -13.96
N TYR A 231 -4.00 -13.78 -13.23
CA TYR A 231 -4.21 -12.33 -13.27
C TYR A 231 -2.98 -11.56 -12.81
N PHE A 232 -2.65 -10.46 -13.49
CA PHE A 232 -1.45 -9.69 -13.24
C PHE A 232 -1.42 -9.16 -11.79
N GLY A 233 -0.55 -9.70 -10.96
CA GLY A 233 -0.57 -9.45 -9.51
C GLY A 233 -0.10 -8.07 -9.08
N GLY A 234 0.49 -7.26 -9.92
CA GLY A 234 1.09 -6.00 -9.45
C GLY A 234 1.03 -4.86 -10.45
N ASN A 235 0.17 -4.98 -11.46
CA ASN A 235 -0.03 -3.97 -12.49
C ASN A 235 -1.37 -4.18 -13.21
N ASP A 236 -1.79 -3.17 -13.95
CA ASP A 236 -2.88 -3.18 -14.93
C ASP A 236 -4.29 -3.55 -14.42
N MET A 237 -4.49 -3.63 -13.10
CA MET A 237 -5.84 -3.65 -12.53
C MET A 237 -6.55 -2.33 -12.85
N VAL A 238 -7.86 -2.39 -13.14
CA VAL A 238 -8.66 -1.22 -13.46
C VAL A 238 -9.70 -0.96 -12.38
N MET A 239 -9.77 0.29 -11.92
CA MET A 239 -10.75 0.72 -10.92
C MET A 239 -11.24 2.13 -11.25
N SER A 240 -12.50 2.42 -10.92
CA SER A 240 -12.98 3.79 -10.92
C SER A 240 -12.41 4.57 -9.71
N PRO A 241 -12.37 5.91 -9.75
CA PRO A 241 -11.92 6.71 -8.61
C PRO A 241 -12.73 6.43 -7.33
N ARG A 242 -14.03 6.17 -7.45
CA ARG A 242 -14.88 5.81 -6.30
C ARG A 242 -14.55 4.43 -5.73
N GLN A 243 -14.19 3.45 -6.57
CA GLN A 243 -13.73 2.14 -6.10
C GLN A 243 -12.38 2.24 -5.38
N MET A 244 -11.46 3.07 -5.89
CA MET A 244 -10.20 3.36 -5.20
C MET A 244 -10.45 4.03 -3.84
N LEU A 245 -11.41 4.99 -3.77
CA LEU A 245 -11.79 5.65 -2.52
C LEU A 245 -12.39 4.65 -1.52
N ALA A 246 -13.26 3.75 -1.97
CA ALA A 246 -13.84 2.71 -1.12
C ALA A 246 -12.76 1.79 -0.54
N PHE A 247 -11.77 1.39 -1.34
CA PHE A 247 -10.63 0.60 -0.87
C PHE A 247 -9.76 1.38 0.14
N GLY A 248 -9.49 2.66 -0.10
CA GLY A 248 -8.78 3.51 0.86
C GLY A 248 -9.54 3.68 2.18
N LYS A 249 -10.86 3.90 2.12
CA LYS A 249 -11.73 4.00 3.31
C LYS A 249 -11.76 2.69 4.10
N LEU A 250 -11.74 1.54 3.44
CA LEU A 250 -11.63 0.24 4.11
C LEU A 250 -10.36 0.17 4.97
N TYR A 251 -9.22 0.59 4.44
CA TYR A 251 -7.97 0.64 5.20
C TYR A 251 -8.01 1.69 6.32
N LEU A 252 -8.57 2.88 6.06
CA LEU A 252 -8.78 3.91 7.09
C LEU A 252 -9.63 3.38 8.26
N GLN A 253 -10.62 2.56 7.97
CA GLN A 253 -11.51 1.92 8.95
C GLN A 253 -10.96 0.57 9.45
N ARG A 254 -9.63 0.36 9.36
CA ARG A 254 -8.93 -0.83 9.85
C ARG A 254 -9.52 -2.14 9.32
N GLY A 255 -9.88 -2.13 8.02
CA GLY A 255 -10.42 -3.30 7.33
C GLY A 255 -11.90 -3.60 7.58
N ARG A 256 -12.63 -2.68 8.25
CA ARG A 256 -14.06 -2.85 8.59
C ARG A 256 -14.95 -2.05 7.66
N LEU A 257 -16.14 -2.59 7.37
CA LEU A 257 -17.21 -1.88 6.69
C LEU A 257 -18.56 -2.38 7.22
N ASN A 258 -19.47 -1.47 7.55
CA ASN A 258 -20.84 -1.77 8.03
C ASN A 258 -20.87 -2.82 9.17
N GLY A 259 -19.89 -2.76 10.08
CA GLY A 259 -19.74 -3.69 11.19
C GLY A 259 -19.07 -5.02 10.86
N GLY A 260 -18.87 -5.36 9.59
CA GLY A 260 -18.15 -6.56 9.15
C GLY A 260 -16.64 -6.33 8.97
N GLN A 261 -15.81 -7.33 9.33
CA GLN A 261 -14.38 -7.32 9.05
C GLN A 261 -14.16 -7.93 7.67
N ILE A 262 -13.59 -7.17 6.73
CA ILE A 262 -13.28 -7.60 5.34
C ILE A 262 -11.80 -7.95 5.24
N VAL A 263 -10.93 -7.03 5.63
CA VAL A 263 -9.49 -7.25 5.76
C VAL A 263 -9.15 -7.33 7.25
N PRO A 264 -8.42 -8.32 7.74
CA PRO A 264 -8.09 -8.41 9.16
C PRO A 264 -7.48 -7.11 9.69
N GLU A 265 -7.92 -6.64 10.85
CA GLU A 265 -7.40 -5.42 11.47
C GLU A 265 -5.89 -5.51 11.70
N ALA A 266 -5.44 -6.64 12.25
CA ALA A 266 -4.02 -6.91 12.45
C ALA A 266 -3.22 -6.89 11.14
N TRP A 267 -3.84 -7.27 10.01
CA TRP A 267 -3.20 -7.18 8.70
C TRP A 267 -3.03 -5.74 8.23
N VAL A 268 -4.05 -4.89 8.41
CA VAL A 268 -3.95 -3.46 8.09
C VAL A 268 -2.77 -2.85 8.84
N ASP A 269 -2.70 -3.04 10.15
CA ASP A 269 -1.61 -2.52 10.99
C ASP A 269 -0.25 -3.05 10.54
N THR A 270 -0.13 -4.37 10.34
CA THR A 270 1.12 -5.02 9.92
C THR A 270 1.57 -4.55 8.55
N SER A 271 0.62 -4.32 7.62
CA SER A 271 0.95 -3.86 6.25
C SER A 271 1.53 -2.44 6.21
N TRP A 272 1.30 -1.66 7.23
CA TRP A 272 1.79 -0.29 7.37
C TRP A 272 3.08 -0.15 8.18
N ILE A 273 3.59 -1.23 8.76
CA ILE A 273 4.90 -1.22 9.43
C ILE A 273 5.98 -1.09 8.35
N PRO A 274 6.90 -0.10 8.46
CA PRO A 274 8.05 0.00 7.55
C PRO A 274 8.90 -1.26 7.60
N ARG A 275 9.16 -1.88 6.44
CA ARG A 275 10.00 -3.08 6.32
C ARG A 275 11.28 -2.81 5.54
N THR A 276 11.24 -1.80 4.70
CA THR A 276 12.36 -1.45 3.85
C THR A 276 12.24 -0.01 3.35
N ARG A 277 13.33 0.50 2.78
CA ARG A 277 13.43 1.85 2.21
C ARG A 277 13.89 1.79 0.77
N SER A 278 13.26 2.59 -0.09
CA SER A 278 13.68 2.72 -1.49
C SER A 278 15.00 3.46 -1.59
N ARG A 279 15.99 2.87 -2.25
CA ARG A 279 17.29 3.48 -2.53
C ARG A 279 17.21 4.70 -3.47
N PHE A 280 16.12 4.81 -4.25
CA PHE A 280 15.96 5.87 -5.25
C PHE A 280 15.15 7.05 -4.76
N SER A 281 14.22 6.84 -3.84
CA SER A 281 13.28 7.87 -3.40
C SER A 281 13.32 8.11 -1.89
N ASN A 282 14.12 7.36 -1.16
CA ASN A 282 14.19 7.38 0.31
C ASN A 282 12.84 7.15 1.02
N ARG A 283 11.83 6.63 0.31
CA ARG A 283 10.50 6.35 0.87
C ARG A 283 10.46 5.00 1.52
N LEU A 284 9.77 4.93 2.65
CA LEU A 284 9.53 3.69 3.37
C LEU A 284 8.49 2.85 2.65
N TYR A 285 8.55 1.53 2.85
CA TYR A 285 7.64 0.57 2.25
C TYR A 285 7.32 -0.56 3.22
N GLY A 286 6.03 -0.84 3.39
CA GLY A 286 5.51 -1.98 4.14
C GLY A 286 5.08 -3.12 3.21
N TYR A 287 3.92 -3.74 3.47
CA TYR A 287 3.38 -4.80 2.62
C TYR A 287 2.45 -4.22 1.53
N GLY A 288 3.04 -3.84 0.40
CA GLY A 288 2.31 -3.26 -0.71
C GLY A 288 1.97 -1.77 -0.55
N TRP A 289 2.38 -1.12 0.53
CA TRP A 289 2.10 0.28 0.83
C TRP A 289 3.38 1.08 0.93
N TRP A 290 3.40 2.24 0.31
CA TRP A 290 4.40 3.28 0.51
C TRP A 290 4.05 4.10 1.74
N ILE A 291 5.08 4.62 2.41
CA ILE A 291 4.94 5.39 3.64
C ILE A 291 5.82 6.64 3.53
N ARG A 292 5.27 7.79 3.89
CA ARG A 292 5.98 9.06 3.98
C ARG A 292 5.22 10.03 4.90
N GLU A 293 5.70 11.23 5.00
CA GLU A 293 4.98 12.34 5.62
C GLU A 293 4.55 13.34 4.55
N LEU A 294 3.40 13.99 4.78
CA LEU A 294 2.87 15.13 4.05
C LEU A 294 2.36 16.14 5.06
N ALA A 295 2.86 17.38 5.01
CA ALA A 295 2.52 18.44 5.94
C ALA A 295 2.59 18.00 7.44
N GLY A 296 3.62 17.22 7.80
CA GLY A 296 3.80 16.67 9.15
C GLY A 296 2.87 15.52 9.52
N ARG A 297 2.10 14.97 8.59
CA ARG A 297 1.19 13.85 8.83
C ARG A 297 1.68 12.59 8.16
N ARG A 298 1.69 11.47 8.90
CA ARG A 298 2.03 10.17 8.33
C ARG A 298 0.97 9.74 7.34
N VAL A 299 1.41 9.37 6.12
CA VAL A 299 0.54 8.89 5.05
C VAL A 299 0.99 7.52 4.57
N TYR A 300 0.03 6.63 4.46
CA TYR A 300 0.17 5.32 3.81
C TYR A 300 -0.49 5.41 2.44
N TYR A 301 0.22 5.01 1.39
CA TYR A 301 -0.35 5.21 0.07
C TYR A 301 -0.03 4.10 -0.91
N ALA A 302 -1.05 3.72 -1.68
CA ALA A 302 -0.90 2.95 -2.89
C ALA A 302 -0.48 3.87 -4.02
N TRP A 303 0.57 3.51 -4.76
CA TRP A 303 1.10 4.33 -5.84
C TRP A 303 1.19 3.56 -7.14
N GLY A 304 0.52 4.06 -8.17
CA GLY A 304 0.60 3.63 -9.54
C GLY A 304 1.28 4.66 -10.45
N PHE A 305 1.99 4.13 -11.43
CA PHE A 305 2.67 4.94 -12.43
C PHE A 305 1.75 5.96 -13.08
N GLY A 306 2.25 7.19 -13.27
CA GLY A 306 1.51 8.25 -13.94
C GLY A 306 0.68 9.14 -13.01
N GLY A 307 0.58 8.85 -11.70
CA GLY A 307 -0.20 9.66 -10.75
C GLY A 307 -1.51 8.99 -10.31
N GLN A 308 -1.53 7.67 -10.27
CA GLN A 308 -2.61 6.89 -9.68
C GLN A 308 -2.31 6.73 -8.19
N PHE A 309 -3.09 7.33 -7.31
CA PHE A 309 -2.85 7.27 -5.87
C PHE A 309 -4.09 6.97 -5.06
N ILE A 310 -3.89 6.26 -3.97
CA ILE A 310 -4.81 6.16 -2.84
C ILE A 310 -3.99 6.55 -1.61
N PHE A 311 -4.19 7.75 -1.08
CA PHE A 311 -3.57 8.24 0.14
C PHE A 311 -4.50 7.98 1.32
N VAL A 312 -3.98 7.38 2.39
CA VAL A 312 -4.71 7.14 3.63
C VAL A 312 -3.97 7.84 4.76
N LEU A 313 -4.64 8.77 5.43
CA LEU A 313 -4.11 9.58 6.54
C LEU A 313 -4.96 9.32 7.80
N PRO A 314 -4.61 8.32 8.61
CA PRO A 314 -5.41 7.94 9.78
C PRO A 314 -5.58 9.07 10.79
N GLU A 315 -4.54 9.86 11.03
CA GLU A 315 -4.55 10.97 11.98
C GLU A 315 -5.58 12.04 11.62
N LEU A 316 -5.79 12.29 10.33
CA LEU A 316 -6.81 13.22 9.84
C LEU A 316 -8.17 12.54 9.60
N LYS A 317 -8.29 11.23 9.71
CA LYS A 317 -9.43 10.45 9.21
C LYS A 317 -9.75 10.79 7.75
N MET A 318 -8.70 10.77 6.90
CA MET A 318 -8.79 11.23 5.52
C MET A 318 -8.33 10.16 4.54
N VAL A 319 -9.02 10.10 3.39
CA VAL A 319 -8.58 9.39 2.19
C VAL A 319 -8.62 10.35 1.02
N ALA A 320 -7.51 10.47 0.30
CA ALA A 320 -7.47 11.21 -0.96
C ALA A 320 -7.12 10.25 -2.11
N VAL A 321 -7.79 10.40 -3.24
CA VAL A 321 -7.58 9.60 -4.44
C VAL A 321 -7.33 10.49 -5.62
N THR A 322 -6.31 10.16 -6.41
CA THR A 322 -6.09 10.75 -7.72
C THR A 322 -5.99 9.69 -8.79
N THR A 323 -6.55 9.99 -9.95
CA THR A 323 -6.26 9.26 -11.20
C THR A 323 -5.71 10.23 -12.22
N SER A 324 -4.84 9.76 -13.08
CA SER A 324 -4.16 10.57 -14.09
C SER A 324 -3.98 9.80 -15.39
N SER A 325 -3.68 10.52 -16.47
CA SER A 325 -3.30 9.91 -17.75
C SER A 325 -1.97 9.16 -17.60
N ASP A 326 -1.97 7.89 -17.98
CA ASP A 326 -0.76 7.06 -18.03
C ASP A 326 -0.01 7.15 -19.37
N ALA A 327 -0.48 8.01 -20.29
CA ALA A 327 0.16 8.23 -21.57
C ALA A 327 1.64 8.64 -21.42
N THR A 328 2.46 8.23 -22.35
CA THR A 328 3.87 8.62 -22.40
C THR A 328 4.01 10.12 -22.69
N GLY A 329 4.99 10.79 -22.10
CA GLY A 329 5.23 12.22 -22.29
C GLY A 329 6.37 12.73 -21.41
N ARG A 330 7.02 13.83 -21.81
CA ARG A 330 8.15 14.43 -21.05
C ARG A 330 7.70 15.08 -19.74
N ASP A 331 6.48 15.57 -19.68
CA ASP A 331 5.83 16.25 -18.56
C ASP A 331 5.49 15.36 -17.38
N ARG A 332 5.61 14.02 -17.55
CA ARG A 332 5.22 13.03 -16.55
C ARG A 332 5.97 13.14 -15.22
N ARG A 333 7.28 13.46 -15.24
CA ARG A 333 8.08 13.59 -14.02
C ARG A 333 7.61 14.77 -13.18
N ASN A 334 7.36 15.91 -13.83
CA ASN A 334 6.86 17.11 -13.17
C ASN A 334 5.45 16.89 -12.63
N HIS A 335 4.60 16.14 -13.36
CA HIS A 335 3.25 15.82 -12.91
C HIS A 335 3.24 15.04 -11.60
N LEU A 336 4.15 14.10 -11.40
CA LEU A 336 4.22 13.33 -10.15
C LEU A 336 4.51 14.24 -8.95
N GLY A 337 5.47 15.15 -9.05
CA GLY A 337 5.75 16.17 -8.05
C GLY A 337 4.52 17.04 -7.79
N ALA A 338 3.90 17.56 -8.85
CA ALA A 338 2.72 18.42 -8.75
C ALA A 338 1.51 17.72 -8.07
N VAL A 339 1.34 16.40 -8.24
CA VAL A 339 0.30 15.66 -7.51
C VAL A 339 0.63 15.58 -6.02
N TYR A 340 1.89 15.37 -5.64
CA TYR A 340 2.26 15.42 -4.22
C TYR A 340 2.03 16.82 -3.64
N ASP A 341 2.47 17.88 -4.33
CA ASP A 341 2.28 19.27 -3.91
C ASP A 341 0.80 19.61 -3.78
N LEU A 342 -0.06 19.15 -4.71
CA LEU A 342 -1.51 19.28 -4.65
C LEU A 342 -2.07 18.68 -3.37
N ILE A 343 -1.71 17.43 -3.05
CA ILE A 343 -2.24 16.74 -1.87
C ILE A 343 -1.68 17.37 -0.59
N GLU A 344 -0.38 17.64 -0.54
CA GLU A 344 0.26 18.20 0.65
C GLU A 344 -0.22 19.60 0.97
N SER A 345 -0.13 20.53 0.01
CA SER A 345 -0.35 21.96 0.24
C SER A 345 -1.82 22.36 0.21
N HIS A 346 -2.65 21.66 -0.59
CA HIS A 346 -4.03 22.06 -0.82
C HIS A 346 -5.08 21.12 -0.19
N VAL A 347 -4.66 19.94 0.30
CA VAL A 347 -5.58 18.99 0.95
C VAL A 347 -5.16 18.75 2.40
N VAL A 348 -3.92 18.27 2.64
CA VAL A 348 -3.48 17.85 3.97
C VAL A 348 -3.22 19.04 4.89
N ALA A 349 -2.50 20.06 4.42
CA ALA A 349 -2.17 21.23 5.24
C ALA A 349 -3.42 22.00 5.68
N PRO A 350 -4.39 22.34 4.81
CA PRO A 350 -5.62 23.00 5.25
C PRO A 350 -6.44 22.18 6.25
N ALA A 351 -6.58 20.87 6.04
CA ALA A 351 -7.27 19.99 6.95
C ALA A 351 -6.55 19.91 8.32
N SER A 352 -5.23 19.84 8.33
CA SER A 352 -4.42 19.84 9.56
C SER A 352 -4.62 21.12 10.35
N LEU A 353 -4.52 22.28 9.69
CA LEU A 353 -4.73 23.60 10.33
C LEU A 353 -6.15 23.74 10.90
N ALA A 354 -7.17 23.28 10.18
CA ALA A 354 -8.53 23.29 10.66
C ALA A 354 -8.73 22.44 11.93
N MET A 355 -7.97 21.35 12.06
CA MET A 355 -7.97 20.50 13.27
C MET A 355 -7.05 21.04 14.38
N GLY A 356 -6.46 22.23 14.24
CA GLY A 356 -5.54 22.81 15.20
C GLY A 356 -4.18 22.10 15.27
N LEU A 357 -3.85 21.30 14.24
CA LEU A 357 -2.59 20.59 14.18
C LEU A 357 -1.49 21.45 13.56
N HIS A 358 -0.29 21.37 14.12
CA HIS A 358 0.88 22.08 13.57
C HIS A 358 1.21 21.57 12.17
N VAL A 359 1.49 22.49 11.24
CA VAL A 359 2.01 22.17 9.90
C VAL A 359 3.45 22.69 9.86
N PRO A 360 4.47 21.80 9.81
CA PRO A 360 5.86 22.21 9.80
C PRO A 360 6.19 23.10 8.59
N GLY A 361 7.04 24.09 8.77
CA GLY A 361 7.62 24.86 7.68
C GLY A 361 8.60 24.02 6.84
N ASN A 362 8.89 24.45 5.62
CA ASN A 362 9.75 23.71 4.66
C ASN A 362 11.14 23.36 5.21
N ASP A 363 11.64 24.07 6.23
CA ASP A 363 12.98 23.90 6.78
C ASP A 363 13.07 22.83 7.89
N GLU A 364 11.95 22.42 8.50
CA GLU A 364 11.92 21.44 9.60
C GLU A 364 11.91 19.98 9.11
N TRP A 365 11.70 19.75 7.81
CA TRP A 365 11.43 18.43 7.22
C TRP A 365 12.63 17.47 7.16
N ASN A 366 13.85 17.99 7.19
CA ASN A 366 15.04 17.17 6.89
C ASN A 366 15.61 16.43 8.11
N SER A 367 15.19 16.74 9.32
CA SER A 367 15.79 16.19 10.55
C SER A 367 15.06 14.97 11.15
N ALA A 368 13.76 14.77 10.85
CA ALA A 368 12.97 13.74 11.52
C ALA A 368 13.04 12.31 10.89
N ILE A 369 13.62 12.16 9.70
CA ILE A 369 13.54 10.90 8.93
C ILE A 369 14.68 9.93 9.24
N GLU A 370 15.71 10.30 10.00
CA GLU A 370 16.92 9.48 10.17
C GLU A 370 16.81 8.35 11.20
N GLU A 371 15.81 8.32 12.07
CA GLU A 371 15.79 7.43 13.25
C GLU A 371 14.91 6.15 13.15
N GLU A 372 14.17 5.89 12.08
CA GLU A 372 13.08 4.88 12.11
C GLU A 372 13.35 3.52 11.43
N ILE A 373 14.57 3.13 11.15
CA ILE A 373 14.82 1.73 10.69
C ILE A 373 15.81 1.06 11.64
N PRO A 374 15.42 -0.07 12.26
CA PRO A 374 16.36 -0.91 13.00
C PRO A 374 17.40 -1.58 12.10
#